data_ead3646753b0ff32f269d1b07632a509
#
_entry.id   ead3646753b0ff32f269d1b07632a509
#
_cell.length_a   1.000
_cell.length_b   1.000
_cell.length_c   1.000
_cell.angle_alpha   90.00
_cell.angle_beta   90.00
_cell.angle_gamma   90.00
#
_symmetry.space_group_name_H-M   'P 1'
#
loop_
_entity.id
_entity.type
_entity.pdbx_description
1 polymer ?
#
loop_
_entity_poly.entity_id
_entity_poly.type
_entity_poly.pdbx_seq_one_letter_code
_entity_poly.pdbx_strand_id
1 'polypeptide(L)'
;MGFSPSDMEFHETKKAAAREIAQAFGVPPMLIGIPGDATYANYAEAHRAFYRLTVLPLVQRVASALAWWLGEHLGAEVDLRPDPDQVQALAEERDQQWKRIGEASFLTDAEK
;
A
#
# COMPACT_ATOMS: atom_id res chain seq x y z
N MET A 1 15.54 -35.56 14.82
CA MET A 1 15.92 -35.33 13.43
C MET A 1 16.39 -33.89 13.29
N GLY A 2 17.65 -33.70 12.95
CA GLY A 2 18.18 -32.37 12.66
C GLY A 2 18.19 -32.10 11.15
N PHE A 3 17.96 -30.89 10.74
CA PHE A 3 18.22 -30.48 9.37
C PHE A 3 19.73 -30.49 9.10
N SER A 4 20.15 -30.96 7.93
CA SER A 4 21.54 -30.85 7.51
C SER A 4 21.90 -29.38 7.22
N PRO A 5 23.19 -28.95 7.27
CA PRO A 5 23.57 -27.61 6.89
C PRO A 5 23.14 -27.22 5.47
N SER A 6 23.14 -28.16 4.53
CA SER A 6 22.65 -27.91 3.16
C SER A 6 21.14 -27.73 3.09
N ASP A 7 20.35 -28.40 3.94
CA ASP A 7 18.91 -28.16 4.01
C ASP A 7 18.58 -26.78 4.59
N MET A 8 19.34 -26.35 5.60
CA MET A 8 19.21 -25.01 6.18
C MET A 8 19.55 -23.92 5.15
N GLU A 9 20.61 -24.11 4.39
CA GLU A 9 21.05 -23.20 3.33
C GLU A 9 20.00 -23.09 2.20
N PHE A 10 19.41 -24.23 1.82
CA PHE A 10 18.31 -24.27 0.85
C PHE A 10 17.08 -23.49 1.34
N HIS A 11 16.68 -23.66 2.60
CA HIS A 11 15.55 -22.92 3.18
C HIS A 11 15.81 -21.41 3.24
N GLU A 12 17.03 -20.99 3.59
CA GLU A 12 17.38 -19.56 3.60
C GLU A 12 17.40 -18.98 2.18
N THR A 13 17.91 -19.70 1.20
CA THR A 13 17.86 -19.29 -0.21
C THR A 13 16.43 -19.16 -0.73
N LYS A 14 15.57 -20.11 -0.36
CA LYS A 14 14.14 -20.06 -0.73
C LYS A 14 13.43 -18.84 -0.14
N LYS A 15 13.69 -18.52 1.13
CA LYS A 15 13.15 -17.33 1.79
C LYS A 15 13.65 -16.03 1.13
N ALA A 16 14.94 -15.98 0.79
CA ALA A 16 15.52 -14.84 0.09
C ALA A 16 14.87 -14.65 -1.29
N ALA A 17 14.71 -15.73 -2.05
CA ALA A 17 14.02 -15.68 -3.35
C ALA A 17 12.57 -15.21 -3.22
N ALA A 18 11.84 -15.69 -2.22
CA ALA A 18 10.47 -15.25 -1.96
C ALA A 18 10.39 -13.75 -1.65
N ARG A 19 11.34 -13.20 -0.88
CA ARG A 19 11.44 -11.76 -0.59
C ARG A 19 11.72 -10.95 -1.85
N GLU A 20 12.62 -11.41 -2.71
CA GLU A 20 12.92 -10.73 -3.98
C GLU A 20 11.71 -10.68 -4.89
N ILE A 21 10.94 -11.75 -4.98
CA ILE A 21 9.69 -11.80 -5.77
C ILE A 21 8.66 -10.83 -5.19
N ALA A 22 8.45 -10.85 -3.88
CA ALA A 22 7.55 -9.92 -3.20
C ALA A 22 7.94 -8.46 -3.47
N GLN A 23 9.22 -8.15 -3.38
CA GLN A 23 9.77 -6.83 -3.64
C GLN A 23 9.55 -6.39 -5.09
N ALA A 24 9.73 -7.30 -6.05
CA ALA A 24 9.49 -7.02 -7.47
C ALA A 24 8.04 -6.61 -7.75
N PHE A 25 7.08 -7.15 -7.00
CA PHE A 25 5.67 -6.77 -7.06
C PHE A 25 5.28 -5.62 -6.10
N GLY A 26 6.23 -5.08 -5.35
CA GLY A 26 5.98 -4.04 -4.36
C GLY A 26 5.12 -4.52 -3.16
N VAL A 27 5.19 -5.80 -2.83
CA VAL A 27 4.45 -6.41 -1.73
C VAL A 27 5.37 -6.58 -0.52
N PRO A 28 5.07 -6.01 0.66
CA PRO A 28 5.82 -6.28 1.87
C PRO A 28 5.82 -7.79 2.19
N PRO A 29 6.98 -8.42 2.41
CA PRO A 29 7.09 -9.86 2.59
C PRO A 29 6.24 -10.42 3.74
N MET A 30 6.05 -9.66 4.82
CA MET A 30 5.24 -10.09 5.96
C MET A 30 3.76 -10.26 5.60
N LEU A 31 3.24 -9.58 4.59
CA LEU A 31 1.84 -9.70 4.16
C LEU A 31 1.55 -11.03 3.45
N ILE A 32 2.58 -11.70 2.96
CA ILE A 32 2.47 -13.02 2.30
C ILE A 32 3.05 -14.15 3.15
N GLY A 33 3.20 -13.92 4.46
CA GLY A 33 3.60 -14.94 5.42
C GLY A 33 5.09 -15.28 5.45
N ILE A 34 5.95 -14.44 4.86
CA ILE A 34 7.40 -14.61 4.99
C ILE A 34 7.81 -14.12 6.38
N PRO A 35 8.52 -14.93 7.20
CA PRO A 35 8.92 -14.54 8.55
C PRO A 35 9.79 -13.29 8.58
N GLY A 36 9.55 -12.45 9.57
CA GLY A 36 10.28 -11.21 9.86
C GLY A 36 9.81 -10.65 11.20
N ASP A 37 10.03 -9.36 11.46
CA ASP A 37 9.58 -8.68 12.67
C ASP A 37 8.06 -8.46 12.64
N ALA A 38 7.32 -9.54 12.86
CA ALA A 38 5.86 -9.57 12.80
C ALA A 38 5.24 -9.08 14.12
N THR A 39 5.33 -7.79 14.42
CA THR A 39 4.49 -7.16 15.44
C THR A 39 3.21 -6.65 14.79
N TYR A 40 2.15 -6.46 15.59
CA TYR A 40 0.90 -5.87 15.09
C TYR A 40 1.13 -4.48 14.46
N ALA A 41 1.96 -3.66 15.09
CA ALA A 41 2.29 -2.33 14.58
C ALA A 41 3.02 -2.39 13.23
N ASN A 42 3.98 -3.31 13.08
CA ASN A 42 4.70 -3.49 11.82
C ASN A 42 3.78 -4.03 10.71
N TYR A 43 2.82 -4.88 11.06
CA TYR A 43 1.84 -5.40 10.11
C TYR A 43 0.90 -4.30 9.59
N ALA A 44 0.38 -3.47 10.49
CA ALA A 44 -0.45 -2.33 10.12
C ALA A 44 0.31 -1.33 9.22
N GLU A 45 1.57 -1.06 9.56
CA GLU A 45 2.45 -0.19 8.77
C GLU A 45 2.74 -0.79 7.38
N ALA A 46 3.02 -2.10 7.31
CA ALA A 46 3.22 -2.80 6.04
C ALA A 46 1.96 -2.76 5.16
N HIS A 47 0.77 -2.92 5.72
CA HIS A 47 -0.49 -2.76 5.01
C HIS A 47 -0.66 -1.36 4.44
N ARG A 48 -0.38 -0.35 5.25
CA ARG A 48 -0.45 1.06 4.83
C ARG A 48 0.51 1.35 3.68
N ALA A 49 1.76 0.93 3.83
CA ALA A 49 2.78 1.08 2.80
C ALA A 49 2.40 0.35 1.50
N PHE A 50 1.85 -0.84 1.59
CA PHE A 50 1.39 -1.60 0.43
C PHE A 50 0.30 -0.87 -0.35
N TYR A 51 -0.73 -0.37 0.31
CA TYR A 51 -1.77 0.41 -0.35
C TYR A 51 -1.23 1.70 -0.95
N ARG A 52 -0.45 2.45 -0.20
CA ARG A 52 0.07 3.76 -0.63
C ARG A 52 1.05 3.66 -1.79
N LEU A 53 2.00 2.73 -1.71
CA LEU A 53 3.12 2.65 -2.65
C LEU A 53 2.87 1.72 -3.84
N THR A 54 1.96 0.78 -3.73
CA THR A 54 1.73 -0.25 -4.75
C THR A 54 0.29 -0.23 -5.28
N VAL A 55 -0.70 -0.35 -4.41
CA VAL A 55 -2.11 -0.51 -4.83
C VAL A 55 -2.66 0.78 -5.42
N LEU A 56 -2.59 1.90 -4.69
CA LEU A 56 -3.13 3.17 -5.16
C LEU A 56 -2.48 3.66 -6.47
N PRO A 57 -1.14 3.62 -6.64
CA PRO A 57 -0.54 3.97 -7.92
C PRO A 57 -0.98 3.07 -9.08
N LEU A 58 -1.17 1.78 -8.83
CA LEU A 58 -1.69 0.85 -9.84
C LEU A 58 -3.13 1.18 -10.22
N VAL A 59 -3.99 1.40 -9.24
CA VAL A 59 -5.39 1.81 -9.46
C VAL A 59 -5.46 3.13 -10.22
N GLN A 60 -4.62 4.12 -9.88
CA GLN A 60 -4.56 5.40 -10.58
C GLN A 60 -4.17 5.23 -12.06
N ARG A 61 -3.21 4.37 -12.35
CA ARG A 61 -2.84 4.08 -13.74
C ARG A 61 -3.97 3.46 -14.54
N VAL A 62 -4.67 2.49 -13.96
CA VAL A 62 -5.85 1.85 -14.58
C VAL A 62 -6.98 2.87 -14.75
N ALA A 63 -7.28 3.65 -13.72
CA ALA A 63 -8.31 4.68 -13.75
C ALA A 63 -8.04 5.74 -14.83
N SER A 64 -6.78 6.19 -14.95
CA SER A 64 -6.39 7.16 -15.98
C SER A 64 -6.56 6.60 -17.40
N ALA A 65 -6.19 5.34 -17.61
CA ALA A 65 -6.37 4.68 -18.93
C ALA A 65 -7.85 4.52 -19.28
N LEU A 66 -8.68 4.14 -18.30
CA LEU A 66 -10.13 4.03 -18.47
C LEU A 66 -10.79 5.40 -18.71
N ALA A 67 -10.35 6.44 -17.98
CA ALA A 67 -10.86 7.78 -18.16
C ALA A 67 -10.61 8.30 -19.57
N TRP A 68 -9.41 8.07 -20.10
CA TRP A 68 -9.06 8.44 -21.47
C TRP A 68 -9.94 7.71 -22.49
N TRP A 69 -10.08 6.39 -22.37
CA TRP A 69 -10.91 5.60 -23.25
C TRP A 69 -12.39 5.99 -23.20
N LEU A 70 -12.94 6.19 -22.01
CA LEU A 70 -14.32 6.64 -21.83
C LEU A 70 -14.53 8.03 -22.41
N GLY A 71 -13.59 8.96 -22.21
CA GLY A 71 -13.65 10.31 -22.74
C GLY A 71 -13.78 10.34 -24.26
N GLU A 72 -13.02 9.50 -24.96
CA GLU A 72 -13.14 9.37 -26.42
C GLU A 72 -14.52 8.84 -26.87
N HIS A 73 -15.08 7.89 -26.13
CA HIS A 73 -16.38 7.29 -26.47
C HIS A 73 -17.57 8.19 -26.12
N LEU A 74 -17.46 8.94 -25.04
CA LEU A 74 -18.53 9.81 -24.54
C LEU A 74 -18.46 11.24 -25.14
N GLY A 75 -17.34 11.60 -25.74
CA GLY A 75 -17.09 12.94 -26.23
C GLY A 75 -17.05 13.99 -25.12
N ALA A 76 -16.63 13.60 -23.91
CA ALA A 76 -16.56 14.44 -22.72
C ALA A 76 -15.30 14.13 -21.91
N GLU A 77 -14.82 15.10 -21.17
CA GLU A 77 -13.74 14.87 -20.21
C GLU A 77 -14.23 14.01 -19.04
N VAL A 78 -13.54 12.91 -18.80
CA VAL A 78 -13.83 11.96 -17.72
C VAL A 78 -12.64 11.95 -16.77
N ASP A 79 -12.88 12.14 -15.49
CA ASP A 79 -11.89 12.02 -14.42
C ASP A 79 -12.27 10.85 -13.50
N LEU A 80 -11.42 9.84 -13.47
CA LEU A 80 -11.55 8.68 -12.59
C LEU A 80 -10.39 8.68 -11.61
N ARG A 81 -10.69 8.67 -10.32
CA ARG A 81 -9.68 8.65 -9.25
C ARG A 81 -10.04 7.58 -8.21
N PRO A 82 -9.03 6.92 -7.62
CA PRO A 82 -9.29 6.10 -6.44
C PRO A 82 -9.73 6.97 -5.28
N ASP A 83 -10.66 6.46 -4.49
CA ASP A 83 -11.07 7.08 -3.23
C ASP A 83 -10.30 6.46 -2.06
N PRO A 84 -9.23 7.12 -1.56
CA PRO A 84 -8.43 6.59 -0.46
C PRO A 84 -9.21 6.54 0.86
N ASP A 85 -10.30 7.31 0.99
CA ASP A 85 -11.12 7.36 2.21
C ASP A 85 -11.88 6.05 2.46
N GLN A 86 -12.11 5.27 1.41
CA GLN A 86 -12.72 3.94 1.51
C GLN A 86 -11.72 2.84 1.89
N VAL A 87 -10.43 3.15 1.93
CA VAL A 87 -9.38 2.19 2.26
C VAL A 87 -9.14 2.16 3.76
N GLN A 88 -9.57 1.10 4.43
CA GLN A 88 -9.46 0.96 5.88
C GLN A 88 -8.00 1.01 6.37
N ALA A 89 -7.05 0.48 5.60
CA ALA A 89 -5.63 0.51 5.96
C ALA A 89 -5.05 1.93 6.07
N LEU A 90 -5.70 2.93 5.46
CA LEU A 90 -5.31 4.34 5.49
C LEU A 90 -6.13 5.17 6.51
N ALA A 91 -7.07 4.57 7.23
CA ALA A 91 -7.96 5.27 8.14
C ALA A 91 -7.22 6.00 9.27
N GLU A 92 -6.22 5.36 9.88
CA GLU A 92 -5.43 5.99 10.94
C GLU A 92 -4.65 7.22 10.47
N GLU A 93 -4.12 7.16 9.27
CA GLU A 93 -3.40 8.27 8.67
C GLU A 93 -4.33 9.48 8.41
N ARG A 94 -5.53 9.21 7.91
CA ARG A 94 -6.57 10.22 7.74
C ARG A 94 -6.96 10.86 9.06
N ASP A 95 -7.18 10.06 10.10
CA ASP A 95 -7.54 10.57 11.42
C ASP A 95 -6.43 11.45 12.01
N GLN A 96 -5.16 11.10 11.79
CA GLN A 96 -4.03 11.94 12.18
C GLN A 96 -3.98 13.25 11.40
N GLN A 97 -4.28 13.24 10.11
CA GLN A 97 -4.37 14.45 9.28
C GLN A 97 -5.49 15.37 9.78
N TRP A 98 -6.67 14.83 10.05
CA TRP A 98 -7.78 15.62 10.61
C TRP A 98 -7.44 16.24 11.96
N LYS A 99 -6.77 15.51 12.84
CA LYS A 99 -6.29 16.06 14.12
C LYS A 99 -5.31 17.21 13.90
N ARG A 100 -4.33 17.05 13.02
CA ARG A 100 -3.37 18.13 12.71
C ARG A 100 -4.03 19.37 12.15
N ILE A 101 -5.01 19.23 11.26
CA ILE A 101 -5.76 20.34 10.69
C ILE A 101 -6.59 21.01 11.79
N GLY A 102 -7.27 20.24 12.64
CA GLY A 102 -8.05 20.74 13.77
C GLY A 102 -7.24 21.52 14.79
N GLU A 103 -6.01 21.10 15.05
CA GLU A 103 -5.05 21.71 15.98
C GLU A 103 -4.25 22.86 15.37
N ALA A 104 -4.29 23.07 14.05
CA ALA A 104 -3.54 24.11 13.35
C ALA A 104 -4.09 25.50 13.71
N SER A 105 -3.37 26.23 14.56
CA SER A 105 -3.74 27.57 15.03
C SER A 105 -3.60 28.66 13.98
N PHE A 106 -2.88 28.40 12.88
CA PHE A 106 -2.67 29.34 11.77
C PHE A 106 -3.73 29.25 10.68
N LEU A 107 -4.62 28.24 10.73
CA LEU A 107 -5.73 28.08 9.81
C LEU A 107 -7.01 28.69 10.42
N THR A 108 -7.80 29.36 9.60
CA THR A 108 -9.15 29.80 9.96
C THR A 108 -10.12 28.62 9.98
N ASP A 109 -11.27 28.79 10.64
CA ASP A 109 -12.31 27.74 10.70
C ASP A 109 -12.87 27.37 9.30
N ALA A 110 -12.75 28.29 8.33
CA ALA A 110 -13.14 28.05 6.94
C ALA A 110 -12.09 27.27 6.15
N GLU A 111 -10.82 27.23 6.61
CA GLU A 111 -9.70 26.53 5.98
C GLU A 111 -9.44 25.15 6.60
N LYS A 112 -10.05 24.86 7.76
CA LYS A 112 -9.99 23.55 8.43
C LYS A 112 -11.08 22.64 7.88
#